data_ed9aae5bb2ee1dccd0ffba9cc7e8b7d0
#
_entry.id   ed9aae5bb2ee1dccd0ffba9cc7e8b7d0
#
_cell.length_a   1.000
_cell.length_b   1.000
_cell.length_c   1.000
_cell.angle_alpha   90.00
_cell.angle_beta   90.00
_cell.angle_gamma   90.00
#
_symmetry.space_group_name_H-M   'P 1'
#
loop_
_entity.id
_entity.type
_entity.pdbx_description
1 polymer ?
#
loop_
_entity_poly.entity_id
_entity_poly.type
_entity_poly.pdbx_seq_one_letter_code
_entity_poly.pdbx_strand_id
1 'polypeptide(L)'
;MSVAENTDGIAVPDEEMLKRHVAAEATVKSFHYEKPTGGKSAKGRVNLGKSDNIRGVVQIVKKAGGENNLHYHTNASSFWMVLKGRVRFYGPDDKVIGEFGPHEGTMTPRYARYWFENIGDDDLEILQVGAYGDPENDSSGRTDSSPQRYQIHTSDRYEGVVEPKK
;
A
#
# COMPACT_ATOMS: atom_id res chain seq x y z
N MET A 1 -4.11 15.95 28.20
CA MET A 1 -5.03 14.93 28.76
C MET A 1 -4.32 14.21 29.89
N SER A 2 -4.92 14.22 31.09
CA SER A 2 -4.36 13.52 32.25
C SER A 2 -4.86 12.08 32.19
N VAL A 3 -3.94 11.12 31.99
CA VAL A 3 -4.24 9.71 32.19
C VAL A 3 -4.01 9.43 33.68
N ALA A 4 -5.04 8.97 34.37
CA ALA A 4 -4.88 8.49 35.74
C ALA A 4 -4.12 7.14 35.69
N GLU A 5 -3.00 7.05 36.41
CA GLU A 5 -2.29 5.77 36.57
C GLU A 5 -2.83 5.06 37.80
N ASN A 6 -3.06 3.76 37.71
CA ASN A 6 -3.32 2.95 38.89
C ASN A 6 -1.99 2.58 39.57
N THR A 7 -2.06 1.96 40.74
CA THR A 7 -0.88 1.59 41.55
C THR A 7 0.07 0.60 40.88
N ASP A 8 -0.34 -0.01 39.74
CA ASP A 8 0.43 -0.99 38.99
C ASP A 8 1.04 -0.41 37.69
N GLY A 9 0.99 0.94 37.52
CA GLY A 9 1.50 1.60 36.30
C GLY A 9 0.68 1.39 35.04
N ILE A 10 -0.54 0.86 35.17
CA ILE A 10 -1.45 0.64 34.06
C ILE A 10 -2.28 1.92 33.85
N ALA A 11 -2.25 2.46 32.63
CA ALA A 11 -3.07 3.60 32.27
C ALA A 11 -4.56 3.26 32.34
N VAL A 12 -5.32 3.98 33.17
CA VAL A 12 -6.78 3.83 33.22
C VAL A 12 -7.39 4.91 32.35
N PRO A 13 -8.10 4.55 31.25
CA PRO A 13 -8.72 5.52 30.36
C PRO A 13 -9.84 6.27 31.08
N ASP A 14 -9.95 7.57 30.84
CA ASP A 14 -11.12 8.35 31.20
C ASP A 14 -12.33 7.98 30.29
N GLU A 15 -13.52 8.53 30.60
CA GLU A 15 -14.73 8.21 29.86
C GLU A 15 -14.64 8.56 28.36
N GLU A 16 -13.99 9.66 28.01
CA GLU A 16 -13.82 10.08 26.61
C GLU A 16 -12.87 9.12 25.87
N MET A 17 -11.77 8.73 26.51
CA MET A 17 -10.83 7.77 25.94
C MET A 17 -11.49 6.40 25.77
N LEU A 18 -12.31 5.97 26.73
CA LEU A 18 -13.04 4.70 26.63
C LEU A 18 -14.01 4.70 25.43
N LYS A 19 -14.71 5.80 25.18
CA LYS A 19 -15.57 5.96 23.97
C LYS A 19 -14.76 5.86 22.68
N ARG A 20 -13.55 6.45 22.65
CA ARG A 20 -12.63 6.34 21.50
C ARG A 20 -12.16 4.92 21.29
N HIS A 21 -11.82 4.20 22.34
CA HIS A 21 -11.44 2.80 22.26
C HIS A 21 -12.55 1.94 21.65
N VAL A 22 -13.76 2.03 22.19
CA VAL A 22 -14.92 1.27 21.69
C VAL A 22 -15.19 1.58 20.22
N ALA A 23 -15.13 2.85 19.82
CA ALA A 23 -15.32 3.25 18.42
C ALA A 23 -14.23 2.68 17.51
N ALA A 24 -12.96 2.75 17.93
CA ALA A 24 -11.82 2.24 17.17
C ALA A 24 -11.86 0.71 17.06
N GLU A 25 -12.14 0.01 18.17
CA GLU A 25 -12.25 -1.45 18.23
C GLU A 25 -13.32 -2.00 17.27
N ALA A 26 -14.44 -1.28 17.12
CA ALA A 26 -15.50 -1.62 16.19
C ALA A 26 -15.08 -1.51 14.71
N THR A 27 -13.98 -0.83 14.42
CA THR A 27 -13.44 -0.67 13.06
C THR A 27 -12.30 -1.63 12.72
N VAL A 28 -11.86 -2.48 13.67
CA VAL A 28 -10.83 -3.50 13.42
C VAL A 28 -11.32 -4.45 12.34
N LYS A 29 -10.48 -4.62 11.30
CA LYS A 29 -10.78 -5.48 10.16
C LYS A 29 -9.69 -6.52 9.97
N SER A 30 -10.10 -7.72 9.60
CA SER A 30 -9.19 -8.78 9.16
C SER A 30 -9.22 -8.84 7.63
N PHE A 31 -8.14 -9.33 7.06
CA PHE A 31 -8.07 -9.61 5.63
C PHE A 31 -7.36 -10.95 5.39
N HIS A 32 -7.68 -11.54 4.26
CA HIS A 32 -6.96 -12.68 3.70
C HIS A 32 -6.63 -12.33 2.25
N TYR A 33 -5.38 -12.50 1.86
CA TYR A 33 -4.97 -12.27 0.50
C TYR A 33 -4.91 -13.59 -0.27
N GLU A 34 -5.62 -13.62 -1.38
CA GLU A 34 -5.46 -14.62 -2.44
C GLU A 34 -5.34 -13.90 -3.78
N LYS A 35 -4.44 -14.38 -4.65
CA LYS A 35 -4.32 -13.82 -6.00
C LYS A 35 -5.61 -14.08 -6.78
N PRO A 36 -6.30 -13.02 -7.26
CA PRO A 36 -7.47 -13.19 -8.11
C PRO A 36 -7.14 -13.89 -9.43
N THR A 37 -8.09 -14.66 -9.94
CA THR A 37 -8.02 -15.29 -11.25
C THR A 37 -8.87 -14.53 -12.28
N GLY A 38 -8.54 -14.66 -13.57
CA GLY A 38 -9.35 -14.11 -14.65
C GLY A 38 -9.23 -12.61 -14.90
N GLY A 39 -8.24 -11.94 -14.30
CA GLY A 39 -7.97 -10.53 -14.57
C GLY A 39 -7.60 -10.26 -16.04
N LYS A 40 -8.23 -9.25 -16.64
CA LYS A 40 -8.03 -8.86 -18.05
C LYS A 40 -6.94 -7.83 -18.24
N SER A 41 -6.76 -6.95 -17.23
CA SER A 41 -5.75 -5.89 -17.27
C SER A 41 -4.34 -6.42 -16.99
N ALA A 42 -3.34 -5.71 -17.48
CA ALA A 42 -1.93 -5.99 -17.16
C ALA A 42 -1.59 -5.67 -15.69
N LYS A 43 -2.49 -4.97 -14.99
CA LYS A 43 -2.35 -4.60 -13.59
C LYS A 43 -3.64 -4.92 -12.83
N GLY A 44 -3.48 -5.56 -11.68
CA GLY A 44 -4.55 -5.79 -10.70
C GLY A 44 -4.24 -5.07 -9.39
N ARG A 45 -5.27 -4.72 -8.63
CA ARG A 45 -5.15 -4.15 -7.29
C ARG A 45 -6.14 -4.83 -6.36
N VAL A 46 -5.64 -5.49 -5.34
CA VAL A 46 -6.44 -6.11 -4.28
C VAL A 46 -6.39 -5.22 -3.06
N ASN A 47 -7.51 -4.60 -2.72
CA ASN A 47 -7.63 -3.76 -1.53
C ASN A 47 -7.75 -4.66 -0.29
N LEU A 48 -6.81 -4.55 0.65
CA LEU A 48 -6.80 -5.31 1.89
C LEU A 48 -7.54 -4.57 3.02
N GLY A 49 -7.56 -3.25 2.97
CA GLY A 49 -8.24 -2.42 3.94
C GLY A 49 -7.61 -1.03 4.06
N LYS A 50 -8.35 -0.17 4.76
CA LYS A 50 -7.89 1.17 5.11
C LYS A 50 -8.37 1.57 6.50
N SER A 51 -7.60 2.40 7.18
CA SER A 51 -8.02 3.23 8.31
C SER A 51 -7.94 4.71 7.88
N ASP A 52 -7.97 5.62 8.85
CA ASP A 52 -7.84 7.07 8.62
C ASP A 52 -6.54 7.45 7.88
N ASN A 53 -5.40 6.89 8.27
CA ASN A 53 -4.09 7.29 7.77
C ASN A 53 -3.27 6.16 7.13
N ILE A 54 -3.80 4.96 7.02
CA ILE A 54 -3.09 3.81 6.44
C ILE A 54 -3.96 3.02 5.47
N ARG A 55 -3.36 2.54 4.39
CA ARG A 55 -4.03 1.68 3.38
C ARG A 55 -3.11 0.55 2.95
N GLY A 56 -3.63 -0.69 2.96
CA GLY A 56 -2.97 -1.87 2.44
C GLY A 56 -3.56 -2.31 1.10
N VAL A 57 -2.69 -2.49 0.11
CA VAL A 57 -3.07 -2.96 -1.24
C VAL A 57 -2.03 -3.94 -1.74
N VAL A 58 -2.44 -5.07 -2.32
CA VAL A 58 -1.54 -5.88 -3.14
C VAL A 58 -1.72 -5.47 -4.60
N GLN A 59 -0.64 -5.10 -5.26
CA GLN A 59 -0.60 -4.88 -6.69
C GLN A 59 -0.12 -6.16 -7.38
N ILE A 60 -0.84 -6.55 -8.42
CA ILE A 60 -0.47 -7.65 -9.31
C ILE A 60 -0.03 -7.01 -10.61
N VAL A 61 1.20 -7.25 -11.03
CA VAL A 61 1.79 -6.60 -12.21
C VAL A 61 2.31 -7.67 -13.15
N LYS A 62 1.66 -7.79 -14.31
CA LYS A 62 2.12 -8.68 -15.38
C LYS A 62 3.42 -8.15 -15.99
N LYS A 63 4.22 -9.04 -16.53
CA LYS A 63 5.39 -8.68 -17.31
C LYS A 63 4.95 -7.93 -18.57
N ALA A 64 5.65 -6.86 -18.90
CA ALA A 64 5.43 -6.04 -20.10
C ALA A 64 3.98 -5.52 -20.24
N GLY A 65 3.64 -4.48 -19.51
CA GLY A 65 2.35 -3.79 -19.63
C GLY A 65 1.73 -3.35 -18.30
N GLY A 66 2.27 -3.79 -17.18
CA GLY A 66 1.81 -3.37 -15.86
C GLY A 66 2.69 -2.30 -15.19
N GLU A 67 3.70 -1.80 -15.88
CA GLU A 67 4.63 -0.79 -15.40
C GLU A 67 3.91 0.52 -15.11
N ASN A 68 4.50 1.31 -14.23
CA ASN A 68 4.05 2.66 -13.96
C ASN A 68 5.06 3.69 -14.47
N ASN A 69 4.60 4.91 -14.70
CA ASN A 69 5.46 6.01 -15.07
C ASN A 69 6.19 6.59 -13.86
N LEU A 70 7.30 7.29 -14.09
CA LEU A 70 7.97 8.06 -13.05
C LEU A 70 6.98 9.04 -12.43
N HIS A 71 6.76 8.93 -11.14
CA HIS A 71 5.77 9.71 -10.39
C HIS A 71 6.22 9.90 -8.94
N TYR A 72 5.52 10.76 -8.24
CA TYR A 72 5.66 10.96 -6.80
C TYR A 72 4.28 11.13 -6.15
N HIS A 73 4.26 11.11 -4.83
CA HIS A 73 3.06 11.35 -4.03
C HIS A 73 3.31 12.50 -3.05
N THR A 74 2.39 13.45 -2.99
CA THR A 74 2.50 14.58 -2.06
C THR A 74 1.95 14.28 -0.69
N ASN A 75 0.98 13.36 -0.58
CA ASN A 75 0.27 13.03 0.65
C ASN A 75 0.51 11.61 1.17
N ALA A 76 1.29 10.79 0.50
CA ALA A 76 1.53 9.42 0.95
C ALA A 76 3.01 9.03 0.85
N SER A 77 3.50 8.40 1.91
CA SER A 77 4.69 7.54 1.87
C SER A 77 4.25 6.10 1.68
N SER A 78 5.05 5.28 1.03
CA SER A 78 4.71 3.87 0.82
C SER A 78 5.82 2.95 1.29
N PHE A 79 5.41 1.88 1.95
CA PHE A 79 6.22 0.71 2.20
C PHE A 79 5.87 -0.35 1.15
N TRP A 80 6.87 -0.94 0.53
CA TRP A 80 6.73 -1.95 -0.49
C TRP A 80 7.41 -3.24 -0.07
N MET A 81 6.73 -4.37 -0.22
CA MET A 81 7.30 -5.69 0.01
C MET A 81 6.82 -6.67 -1.05
N VAL A 82 7.75 -7.36 -1.70
CA VAL A 82 7.43 -8.40 -2.68
C VAL A 82 6.88 -9.63 -1.93
N LEU A 83 5.72 -10.10 -2.36
CA LEU A 83 5.12 -11.35 -1.89
C LEU A 83 5.50 -12.51 -2.83
N LYS A 84 5.51 -12.25 -4.15
CA LYS A 84 5.89 -13.22 -5.18
C LYS A 84 6.44 -12.50 -6.41
N GLY A 85 7.37 -13.15 -7.12
CA GLY A 85 7.99 -12.60 -8.32
C GLY A 85 9.21 -11.76 -8.00
N ARG A 86 9.57 -10.86 -8.92
CA ARG A 86 10.73 -9.98 -8.80
C ARG A 86 10.40 -8.61 -9.37
N VAL A 87 10.88 -7.56 -8.71
CA VAL A 87 10.66 -6.17 -9.09
C VAL A 87 11.98 -5.41 -9.15
N ARG A 88 12.08 -4.46 -10.07
CA ARG A 88 13.14 -3.44 -10.07
C ARG A 88 12.50 -2.07 -9.94
N PHE A 89 13.01 -1.30 -8.97
CA PHE A 89 12.63 0.08 -8.74
C PHE A 89 13.67 1.02 -9.34
N TYR A 90 13.17 2.10 -9.92
CA TYR A 90 13.95 3.15 -10.54
C TYR A 90 13.58 4.53 -9.99
N GLY A 91 14.54 5.40 -9.92
CA GLY A 91 14.38 6.83 -9.71
C GLY A 91 14.40 7.63 -11.02
N PRO A 92 14.64 8.96 -10.92
CA PRO A 92 14.86 9.81 -12.09
C PRO A 92 16.02 9.27 -12.97
N ASP A 93 15.92 9.54 -14.27
CA ASP A 93 16.90 9.13 -15.29
C ASP A 93 17.17 7.61 -15.32
N ASP A 94 16.16 6.84 -14.92
CA ASP A 94 16.20 5.37 -14.80
C ASP A 94 17.33 4.84 -13.90
N LYS A 95 17.76 5.64 -12.95
CA LYS A 95 18.72 5.19 -11.95
C LYS A 95 18.09 4.08 -11.11
N VAL A 96 18.70 2.90 -11.13
CA VAL A 96 18.23 1.76 -10.35
C VAL A 96 18.31 2.09 -8.86
N ILE A 97 17.17 1.99 -8.16
CA ILE A 97 17.09 2.06 -6.69
C ILE A 97 17.44 0.70 -6.11
N GLY A 98 16.87 -0.38 -6.66
CA GLY A 98 17.14 -1.74 -6.24
C GLY A 98 16.28 -2.77 -6.97
N GLU A 99 16.69 -4.03 -6.83
CA GLU A 99 15.96 -5.21 -7.27
C GLU A 99 15.58 -6.03 -6.05
N PHE A 100 14.33 -6.49 -6.02
CA PHE A 100 13.78 -7.17 -4.85
C PHE A 100 13.04 -8.43 -5.25
N GLY A 101 13.25 -9.49 -4.47
CA GLY A 101 12.50 -10.74 -4.51
C GLY A 101 11.57 -10.87 -3.29
N PRO A 102 10.95 -12.06 -3.08
CA PRO A 102 10.04 -12.30 -1.97
C PRO A 102 10.63 -11.93 -0.62
N HIS A 103 9.84 -11.22 0.20
CA HIS A 103 10.20 -10.69 1.53
C HIS A 103 11.20 -9.53 1.54
N GLU A 104 11.56 -9.02 0.36
CA GLU A 104 12.41 -7.83 0.19
C GLU A 104 11.58 -6.67 -0.35
N GLY A 105 12.11 -5.45 -0.23
CA GLY A 105 11.40 -4.28 -0.74
C GLY A 105 12.07 -2.97 -0.42
N THR A 106 11.32 -1.88 -0.52
CA THR A 106 11.81 -0.53 -0.31
C THR A 106 10.74 0.38 0.29
N MET A 107 11.16 1.53 0.78
CA MET A 107 10.28 2.61 1.22
C MET A 107 10.43 3.80 0.30
N THR A 108 9.32 4.35 -0.16
CA THR A 108 9.27 5.55 -0.98
C THR A 108 8.62 6.67 -0.17
N PRO A 109 9.39 7.64 0.36
CA PRO A 109 8.83 8.76 1.09
C PRO A 109 8.05 9.70 0.17
N ARG A 110 7.21 10.56 0.75
CA ARG A 110 6.55 11.65 0.03
C ARG A 110 7.56 12.43 -0.81
N TYR A 111 7.14 12.87 -1.99
CA TYR A 111 7.91 13.63 -2.97
C TYR A 111 9.05 12.86 -3.66
N ALA A 112 9.45 11.66 -3.19
CA ALA A 112 10.41 10.85 -3.93
C ALA A 112 9.80 10.39 -5.26
N ARG A 113 10.52 10.61 -6.35
CA ARG A 113 10.12 10.16 -7.68
C ARG A 113 10.60 8.74 -7.91
N TYR A 114 9.72 7.87 -8.34
CA TYR A 114 10.04 6.47 -8.64
C TYR A 114 9.09 5.88 -9.67
N TRP A 115 9.54 4.80 -10.27
CA TRP A 115 8.73 3.87 -11.04
C TRP A 115 9.28 2.46 -10.86
N PHE A 116 8.54 1.44 -11.27
CA PHE A 116 8.99 0.06 -11.16
C PHE A 116 8.42 -0.82 -12.27
N GLU A 117 9.10 -1.94 -12.52
CA GLU A 117 8.69 -2.97 -13.46
C GLU A 117 8.83 -4.37 -12.87
N ASN A 118 8.04 -5.29 -13.38
CA ASN A 118 8.20 -6.71 -13.12
C ASN A 118 9.37 -7.23 -13.98
N ILE A 119 10.44 -7.70 -13.33
CA ILE A 119 11.62 -8.30 -13.97
C ILE A 119 11.65 -9.82 -13.86
N GLY A 120 10.63 -10.43 -13.25
CA GLY A 120 10.49 -11.89 -13.16
C GLY A 120 9.81 -12.50 -14.38
N ASP A 121 9.70 -13.82 -14.38
CA ASP A 121 9.00 -14.56 -15.43
C ASP A 121 7.51 -14.72 -15.16
N ASP A 122 7.14 -14.72 -13.88
CA ASP A 122 5.76 -14.77 -13.39
C ASP A 122 5.20 -13.37 -13.11
N ASP A 123 3.89 -13.29 -12.83
CA ASP A 123 3.27 -12.08 -12.31
C ASP A 123 3.93 -11.66 -10.99
N LEU A 124 4.23 -10.38 -10.88
CA LEU A 124 4.66 -9.78 -9.62
C LEU A 124 3.44 -9.56 -8.71
N GLU A 125 3.53 -10.03 -7.48
CA GLU A 125 2.61 -9.70 -6.39
C GLU A 125 3.36 -8.88 -5.34
N ILE A 126 3.01 -7.60 -5.20
CA ILE A 126 3.72 -6.66 -4.33
C ILE A 126 2.76 -5.95 -3.38
N LEU A 127 3.03 -6.08 -2.09
CA LEU A 127 2.30 -5.35 -1.04
C LEU A 127 2.75 -3.89 -1.03
N GLN A 128 1.79 -3.00 -1.08
CA GLN A 128 1.94 -1.57 -0.82
C GLN A 128 1.17 -1.21 0.45
N VAL A 129 1.87 -0.68 1.44
CA VAL A 129 1.25 -0.03 2.59
C VAL A 129 1.49 1.47 2.46
N GLY A 130 0.42 2.22 2.20
CA GLY A 130 0.46 3.68 2.10
C GLY A 130 0.14 4.31 3.46
N ALA A 131 1.02 5.20 3.93
CA ALA A 131 0.81 6.04 5.10
C ALA A 131 0.53 7.47 4.64
N TYR A 132 -0.66 7.99 4.99
CA TYR A 132 -1.17 9.29 4.55
C TYR A 132 -0.84 10.37 5.59
N GLY A 133 -0.33 11.51 5.12
CA GLY A 133 0.02 12.62 6.01
C GLY A 133 -1.19 13.45 6.45
N ASP A 134 -2.22 13.52 5.61
CA ASP A 134 -3.49 14.15 5.90
C ASP A 134 -4.59 13.09 5.89
N PRO A 135 -5.11 12.67 7.06
CA PRO A 135 -6.13 11.63 7.15
C PRO A 135 -7.49 12.04 6.56
N GLU A 136 -7.75 13.33 6.43
CA GLU A 136 -8.98 13.86 5.83
C GLU A 136 -8.93 13.86 4.30
N ASN A 137 -7.75 13.66 3.72
CA ASN A 137 -7.54 13.60 2.30
C ASN A 137 -7.30 12.16 1.83
N ASP A 138 -8.31 11.54 1.26
CA ASP A 138 -8.25 10.17 0.70
C ASP A 138 -7.31 10.05 -0.51
N SER A 139 -6.86 11.15 -1.08
CA SER A 139 -5.93 11.15 -2.21
C SER A 139 -4.49 11.00 -1.75
N SER A 140 -3.73 10.12 -2.38
CA SER A 140 -2.29 10.03 -2.18
C SER A 140 -1.51 11.23 -2.77
N GLY A 141 -2.18 12.08 -3.53
CA GLY A 141 -1.54 13.19 -4.25
C GLY A 141 -0.59 12.72 -5.33
N ARG A 142 -0.94 11.64 -6.05
CA ARG A 142 -0.12 11.13 -7.15
C ARG A 142 0.02 12.16 -8.25
N THR A 143 1.27 12.42 -8.65
CA THR A 143 1.63 13.28 -9.76
C THR A 143 2.63 12.58 -10.65
N ASP A 144 2.29 12.38 -11.92
CA ASP A 144 3.20 11.79 -12.89
C ASP A 144 4.20 12.83 -13.37
N SER A 145 5.47 12.45 -13.42
CA SER A 145 6.55 13.26 -13.97
C SER A 145 6.64 13.06 -15.49
N SER A 146 6.92 14.14 -16.21
CA SER A 146 7.13 14.08 -17.66
C SER A 146 8.57 13.61 -17.99
N PRO A 147 8.77 12.88 -19.11
CA PRO A 147 7.78 12.35 -20.04
C PRO A 147 7.12 11.06 -19.52
N GLN A 148 5.85 10.88 -19.89
CA GLN A 148 5.18 9.59 -19.67
C GLN A 148 5.63 8.59 -20.73
N ARG A 149 6.09 7.43 -20.29
CA ARG A 149 6.55 6.33 -21.17
C ARG A 149 5.48 5.26 -21.39
N TYR A 150 4.66 5.05 -20.38
CA TYR A 150 3.66 4.00 -20.38
C TYR A 150 2.26 4.61 -20.33
N GLN A 151 1.34 4.01 -21.06
CA GLN A 151 -0.05 4.39 -20.93
C GLN A 151 -0.55 4.05 -19.53
N ILE A 152 -1.34 4.95 -18.95
CA ILE A 152 -2.02 4.65 -17.70
C ILE A 152 -3.11 3.64 -18.01
N HIS A 153 -2.83 2.36 -17.73
CA HIS A 153 -3.79 1.30 -17.93
C HIS A 153 -4.82 1.28 -16.79
N THR A 154 -6.04 0.93 -17.15
CA THR A 154 -7.04 0.57 -16.16
C THR A 154 -6.56 -0.66 -15.39
N SER A 155 -6.68 -0.61 -14.07
CA SER A 155 -6.37 -1.76 -13.22
C SER A 155 -7.65 -2.51 -12.89
N ASP A 156 -7.61 -3.83 -12.93
CA ASP A 156 -8.65 -4.63 -12.33
C ASP A 156 -8.62 -4.41 -10.81
N ARG A 157 -9.78 -4.23 -10.18
CA ARG A 157 -9.91 -3.94 -8.76
C ARG A 157 -10.65 -5.05 -8.05
N TYR A 158 -10.13 -5.47 -6.92
CA TYR A 158 -10.66 -6.55 -6.10
C TYR A 158 -10.69 -6.12 -4.63
N GLU A 159 -11.66 -6.64 -3.89
CA GLU A 159 -11.71 -6.51 -2.44
C GLU A 159 -11.19 -7.78 -1.80
N GLY A 160 -10.14 -7.65 -0.99
CA GLY A 160 -9.48 -8.75 -0.29
C GLY A 160 -9.91 -8.90 1.17
N VAL A 161 -11.00 -8.25 1.57
CA VAL A 161 -11.54 -8.40 2.92
C VAL A 161 -12.32 -9.70 2.97
N VAL A 162 -11.78 -10.69 3.66
CA VAL A 162 -12.45 -11.96 3.91
C VAL A 162 -12.74 -12.04 5.40
N GLU A 163 -13.97 -12.40 5.77
CA GLU A 163 -14.28 -12.68 7.16
C GLU A 163 -13.38 -13.81 7.70
N PRO A 164 -12.93 -13.72 8.95
CA PRO A 164 -12.12 -14.78 9.53
C PRO A 164 -12.88 -16.09 9.44
N LYS A 165 -12.22 -17.11 8.88
CA LYS A 165 -12.76 -18.49 8.92
C LYS A 165 -12.97 -18.86 10.38
N LYS A 166 -14.23 -19.15 10.75
CA LYS A 166 -14.58 -19.63 12.06
C LYS A 166 -13.96 -21.01 12.31
#